data_cf0f7d54f8d27127d1a61e5626b069e6
#
_entry.id   cf0f7d54f8d27127d1a61e5626b069e6
#
_cell.length_a   1.000
_cell.length_b   1.000
_cell.length_c   1.000
_cell.angle_alpha   90.00
_cell.angle_beta   90.00
_cell.angle_gamma   90.00
#
_symmetry.space_group_name_H-M   'P 1'
#
loop_
_entity.id
_entity.type
_entity.pdbx_description
1 polymer ?
#
loop_
_entity_poly.entity_id
_entity_poly.type
_entity_poly.pdbx_seq_one_letter_code
_entity_poly.pdbx_strand_id
1 'polypeptide(L)'
;QRSLVGSEMCIRDRFLKYAAEENLEATEVAVVTEDPRLVLSWRGKEIVNISRAFLDTNGAHQETSVEVEIPSKDGNLFEERPDVTDVKKKWMDTLADLNVCSQKGLVEMFDSSIGAGSVLMPYGGKYQLTETQAMVAKVPVPDGKTNTVTMMSYGFDPYVSSWSPYHGAVYAVTESLSRIVAVGGDYSKVRFTF
;
A
#
# COMPACT_ATOMS: atom_id res chain seq x y z
N GLN A 1 10.98 -32.65 3.78
CA GLN A 1 9.52 -32.45 3.60
C GLN A 1 8.91 -32.19 4.97
N ARG A 2 8.77 -30.95 5.35
CA ARG A 2 7.97 -30.60 6.52
C ARG A 2 6.52 -30.63 6.09
N SER A 3 5.78 -31.57 6.63
CA SER A 3 4.36 -31.75 6.46
C SER A 3 3.60 -30.50 6.92
N LEU A 4 3.34 -29.58 6.02
CA LEU A 4 2.30 -28.55 6.17
C LEU A 4 0.90 -29.15 6.09
N VAL A 5 0.80 -30.39 5.60
CA VAL A 5 -0.45 -31.11 5.34
C VAL A 5 -1.36 -31.24 6.56
N GLY A 6 -0.79 -31.42 7.76
CA GLY A 6 -1.59 -31.54 8.98
C GLY A 6 -2.21 -30.23 9.46
N SER A 7 -1.53 -29.11 9.28
CA SER A 7 -2.04 -27.78 9.68
C SER A 7 -3.06 -27.24 8.66
N GLU A 8 -2.87 -27.49 7.38
CA GLU A 8 -3.81 -27.12 6.33
C GLU A 8 -5.13 -27.87 6.44
N MET A 9 -5.10 -29.17 6.70
CA MET A 9 -6.32 -29.95 6.95
C MET A 9 -7.11 -29.41 8.15
N CYS A 10 -6.45 -29.08 9.24
CA CYS A 10 -7.12 -28.52 10.42
C CYS A 10 -7.74 -27.13 10.13
N ILE A 11 -7.10 -26.32 9.30
CA ILE A 11 -7.62 -24.99 8.91
C ILE A 11 -8.83 -25.18 7.99
N ARG A 12 -8.72 -26.04 6.97
CA ARG A 12 -9.78 -26.37 6.05
C ARG A 12 -11.01 -26.89 6.78
N ASP A 13 -10.84 -27.90 7.64
CA ASP A 13 -11.94 -28.55 8.34
C ASP A 13 -12.66 -27.55 9.28
N ARG A 14 -11.92 -26.67 9.94
CA ARG A 14 -12.52 -25.58 10.74
C ARG A 14 -13.28 -24.59 9.87
N PHE A 15 -12.72 -24.21 8.73
CA PHE A 15 -13.39 -23.29 7.80
C PHE A 15 -14.72 -23.87 7.30
N LEU A 16 -14.70 -25.13 6.85
CA LEU A 16 -15.91 -25.83 6.39
C LEU A 16 -16.96 -25.94 7.50
N LYS A 17 -16.52 -26.22 8.74
CA LYS A 17 -17.40 -26.25 9.91
C LYS A 17 -18.04 -24.89 10.16
N TYR A 18 -17.27 -23.81 10.20
CA TYR A 18 -17.80 -22.46 10.43
C TYR A 18 -18.72 -22.01 9.31
N ALA A 19 -18.41 -22.34 8.05
CA ALA A 19 -19.30 -22.05 6.94
C ALA A 19 -20.64 -22.78 7.11
N ALA A 20 -20.63 -24.07 7.51
CA ALA A 20 -21.84 -24.83 7.77
C ALA A 20 -22.65 -24.27 8.96
N GLU A 21 -21.99 -23.82 10.02
CA GLU A 21 -22.64 -23.18 11.18
C GLU A 21 -23.38 -21.88 10.78
N GLU A 22 -22.84 -21.14 9.80
CA GLU A 22 -23.44 -19.93 9.23
C GLU A 22 -24.42 -20.21 8.06
N ASN A 23 -24.72 -21.49 7.80
CA ASN A 23 -25.56 -21.92 6.68
C ASN A 23 -25.04 -21.47 5.31
N LEU A 24 -23.72 -21.45 5.17
CA LEU A 24 -23.03 -21.12 3.92
C LEU A 24 -22.46 -22.38 3.28
N GLU A 25 -22.53 -22.44 1.93
CA GLU A 25 -21.86 -23.49 1.17
C GLU A 25 -20.36 -23.16 1.04
N ALA A 26 -19.52 -24.14 1.32
CA ALA A 26 -18.09 -24.04 1.09
C ALA A 26 -17.58 -25.35 0.48
N THR A 27 -16.83 -25.23 -0.60
CA THR A 27 -16.30 -26.37 -1.36
C THR A 27 -14.84 -26.17 -1.68
N GLU A 28 -14.04 -27.22 -1.55
CA GLU A 28 -12.66 -27.23 -2.01
C GLU A 28 -12.65 -27.21 -3.54
N VAL A 29 -12.04 -26.20 -4.13
CA VAL A 29 -11.99 -25.99 -5.58
C VAL A 29 -10.61 -26.22 -6.18
N ALA A 30 -9.57 -26.25 -5.36
CA ALA A 30 -8.19 -26.44 -5.80
C ALA A 30 -7.31 -27.04 -4.71
N VAL A 31 -6.23 -27.67 -5.12
CA VAL A 31 -5.18 -28.21 -4.26
C VAL A 31 -3.85 -27.65 -4.72
N VAL A 32 -3.02 -27.21 -3.76
CA VAL A 32 -1.65 -26.77 -4.06
C VAL A 32 -0.77 -28.00 -4.28
N THR A 33 -0.06 -28.01 -5.40
CA THR A 33 0.82 -29.13 -5.79
C THR A 33 2.29 -28.68 -5.81
N GLU A 34 3.21 -29.62 -5.80
CA GLU A 34 4.66 -29.36 -5.95
C GLU A 34 5.01 -29.00 -7.41
N ASP A 35 4.19 -29.43 -8.38
CA ASP A 35 4.39 -29.05 -9.79
C ASP A 35 4.05 -27.57 -9.97
N PRO A 36 4.98 -26.75 -10.46
CA PRO A 36 4.78 -25.31 -10.62
C PRO A 36 3.91 -25.00 -11.86
N ARG A 37 2.70 -25.50 -11.86
CA ARG A 37 1.73 -25.34 -12.95
C ARG A 37 0.34 -25.01 -12.40
N LEU A 38 -0.39 -24.16 -13.12
CA LEU A 38 -1.83 -24.03 -12.96
C LEU A 38 -2.51 -25.00 -13.90
N VAL A 39 -3.22 -25.97 -13.32
CA VAL A 39 -3.99 -26.97 -14.08
C VAL A 39 -5.45 -26.84 -13.71
N LEU A 40 -6.29 -26.64 -14.70
CA LEU A 40 -7.75 -26.63 -14.54
C LEU A 40 -8.36 -27.80 -15.33
N SER A 41 -9.26 -28.54 -14.69
CA SER A 41 -9.97 -29.62 -15.30
C SER A 41 -11.47 -29.37 -15.30
N TRP A 42 -12.13 -29.69 -16.39
CA TRP A 42 -13.59 -29.64 -16.53
C TRP A 42 -14.13 -30.95 -17.08
N ARG A 43 -15.06 -31.57 -16.36
CA ARG A 43 -15.67 -32.85 -16.73
C ARG A 43 -14.64 -33.92 -17.10
N GLY A 44 -13.57 -34.04 -16.34
CA GLY A 44 -12.50 -35.01 -16.55
C GLY A 44 -11.54 -34.70 -17.70
N LYS A 45 -11.64 -33.51 -18.29
CA LYS A 45 -10.70 -33.04 -19.32
C LYS A 45 -9.92 -31.86 -18.78
N GLU A 46 -8.61 -31.88 -19.00
CA GLU A 46 -7.74 -30.73 -18.75
C GLU A 46 -8.06 -29.64 -19.78
N ILE A 47 -8.39 -28.47 -19.31
CA ILE A 47 -8.74 -27.30 -20.14
C ILE A 47 -7.72 -26.18 -20.04
N VAL A 48 -6.92 -26.16 -18.96
CA VAL A 48 -5.80 -25.23 -18.76
C VAL A 48 -4.64 -26.00 -18.15
N ASN A 49 -3.45 -25.77 -18.68
CA ASN A 49 -2.22 -26.30 -18.15
C ASN A 49 -1.07 -25.32 -18.46
N ILE A 50 -0.85 -24.37 -17.55
CA ILE A 50 0.07 -23.25 -17.75
C ILE A 50 1.17 -23.29 -16.70
N SER A 51 2.42 -23.10 -17.12
CA SER A 51 3.53 -23.05 -16.18
C SER A 51 3.47 -21.80 -15.29
N ARG A 52 3.94 -21.91 -14.06
CA ARG A 52 4.05 -20.78 -13.15
C ARG A 52 4.97 -19.68 -13.71
N ALA A 53 6.06 -20.07 -14.37
CA ALA A 53 6.97 -19.12 -15.02
C ALA A 53 6.26 -18.26 -16.08
N PHE A 54 5.32 -18.84 -16.84
CA PHE A 54 4.52 -18.07 -17.78
C PHE A 54 3.58 -17.09 -17.07
N LEU A 55 2.94 -17.50 -15.98
CA LEU A 55 2.03 -16.64 -15.21
C LEU A 55 2.76 -15.48 -14.56
N ASP A 56 3.97 -15.72 -14.04
CA ASP A 56 4.77 -14.71 -13.36
C ASP A 56 5.30 -13.61 -14.31
N THR A 57 5.41 -13.94 -15.62
CA THR A 57 5.96 -13.02 -16.64
C THR A 57 4.93 -12.63 -17.71
N ASN A 58 3.69 -13.10 -17.63
CA ASN A 58 2.73 -13.05 -18.74
C ASN A 58 3.26 -13.62 -20.06
N GLY A 59 4.18 -14.58 -19.98
CA GLY A 59 4.82 -15.23 -21.12
C GLY A 59 5.92 -14.42 -21.80
N ALA A 60 6.29 -13.26 -21.28
CA ALA A 60 7.32 -12.41 -21.85
C ALA A 60 8.38 -12.01 -20.81
N HIS A 61 9.66 -12.20 -21.16
CA HIS A 61 10.76 -11.54 -20.48
C HIS A 61 10.92 -10.15 -21.10
N GLN A 62 10.83 -9.13 -20.26
CA GLN A 62 11.00 -7.75 -20.69
C GLN A 62 12.32 -7.25 -20.15
N GLU A 63 13.15 -6.76 -21.05
CA GLU A 63 14.38 -6.05 -20.74
C GLU A 63 14.27 -4.66 -21.33
N THR A 64 14.71 -3.67 -20.58
CA THR A 64 14.75 -2.29 -21.05
C THR A 64 16.02 -1.62 -20.58
N SER A 65 16.48 -0.66 -21.38
CA SER A 65 17.56 0.23 -20.99
C SER A 65 16.96 1.62 -20.77
N VAL A 66 17.36 2.25 -19.70
CA VAL A 66 16.89 3.60 -19.34
C VAL A 66 18.10 4.53 -19.36
N GLU A 67 18.01 5.59 -20.14
CA GLU A 67 18.92 6.71 -20.06
C GLU A 67 18.33 7.76 -19.14
N VAL A 68 19.07 8.13 -18.10
CA VAL A 68 18.64 9.15 -17.13
C VAL A 68 19.33 10.45 -17.50
N GLU A 69 18.58 11.38 -18.06
CA GLU A 69 19.08 12.73 -18.34
C GLU A 69 19.33 13.51 -17.04
N ILE A 70 20.35 14.36 -17.06
CA ILE A 70 20.57 15.32 -15.97
C ILE A 70 19.42 16.31 -15.99
N PRO A 71 18.70 16.52 -14.86
CA PRO A 71 17.59 17.47 -14.80
C PRO A 71 18.04 18.87 -15.22
N SER A 72 17.15 19.58 -15.90
CA SER A 72 17.40 20.98 -16.25
C SER A 72 17.68 21.82 -15.00
N LYS A 73 18.56 22.81 -15.13
CA LYS A 73 18.73 23.82 -14.08
C LYS A 73 17.48 24.70 -13.94
N ASP A 74 16.78 24.91 -15.05
CA ASP A 74 15.53 25.65 -15.07
C ASP A 74 14.43 24.78 -14.45
N GLY A 75 13.67 25.35 -13.53
CA GLY A 75 12.64 24.61 -12.77
C GLY A 75 13.18 23.79 -11.60
N ASN A 76 14.44 23.97 -11.22
CA ASN A 76 14.99 23.33 -10.04
C ASN A 76 14.38 23.92 -8.76
N LEU A 77 13.45 23.21 -8.17
CA LEU A 77 12.69 23.63 -6.99
C LEU A 77 13.57 23.92 -5.75
N PHE A 78 14.79 23.42 -5.73
CA PHE A 78 15.73 23.62 -4.61
C PHE A 78 16.60 24.86 -4.77
N GLU A 79 16.77 25.35 -6.00
CA GLU A 79 17.62 26.50 -6.33
C GLU A 79 16.83 27.74 -6.72
N GLU A 80 15.70 27.56 -7.39
CA GLU A 80 14.85 28.66 -7.81
C GLU A 80 14.14 29.30 -6.63
N ARG A 81 14.30 30.61 -6.53
CA ARG A 81 13.54 31.44 -5.58
C ARG A 81 12.67 32.39 -6.39
N PRO A 82 11.36 32.11 -6.51
CA PRO A 82 10.48 32.99 -7.23
C PRO A 82 10.47 34.38 -6.59
N ASP A 83 10.53 35.41 -7.44
CA ASP A 83 10.33 36.79 -6.96
C ASP A 83 8.84 36.97 -6.61
N VAL A 84 8.56 37.13 -5.32
CA VAL A 84 7.21 37.26 -4.79
C VAL A 84 6.93 38.73 -4.50
N THR A 85 6.27 39.40 -5.43
CA THR A 85 5.88 40.82 -5.29
C THR A 85 4.63 40.97 -4.41
N ASP A 86 3.69 40.06 -4.46
CA ASP A 86 2.48 40.00 -3.62
C ASP A 86 2.47 38.72 -2.79
N VAL A 87 2.98 38.83 -1.57
CA VAL A 87 3.07 37.72 -0.63
C VAL A 87 1.70 37.15 -0.26
N LYS A 88 0.70 38.02 -0.06
CA LYS A 88 -0.65 37.58 0.31
C LYS A 88 -1.31 36.78 -0.82
N LYS A 89 -1.21 37.30 -2.04
CA LYS A 89 -1.74 36.60 -3.19
C LYS A 89 -1.07 35.23 -3.38
N LYS A 90 0.27 35.20 -3.34
CA LYS A 90 1.04 33.96 -3.50
C LYS A 90 0.69 32.94 -2.42
N TRP A 91 0.51 33.38 -1.18
CA TRP A 91 0.08 32.53 -0.08
C TRP A 91 -1.30 31.90 -0.36
N MET A 92 -2.27 32.72 -0.75
CA MET A 92 -3.63 32.27 -1.04
C MET A 92 -3.65 31.31 -2.24
N ASP A 93 -2.90 31.61 -3.29
CA ASP A 93 -2.77 30.74 -4.46
C ASP A 93 -2.16 29.39 -4.09
N THR A 94 -1.12 29.38 -3.22
CA THR A 94 -0.50 28.14 -2.73
C THR A 94 -1.48 27.32 -1.91
N LEU A 95 -2.26 27.92 -1.02
CA LEU A 95 -3.26 27.22 -0.21
C LEU A 95 -4.44 26.70 -1.05
N ALA A 96 -4.69 27.28 -2.20
CA ALA A 96 -5.72 26.85 -3.15
C ALA A 96 -5.26 25.76 -4.11
N ASP A 97 -3.95 25.50 -4.18
CA ASP A 97 -3.40 24.41 -4.99
C ASP A 97 -3.90 23.06 -4.51
N LEU A 98 -4.36 22.20 -5.44
CA LEU A 98 -4.94 20.91 -5.13
C LEU A 98 -3.97 19.94 -4.45
N ASN A 99 -2.65 20.13 -4.63
CA ASN A 99 -1.63 19.34 -3.95
C ASN A 99 -1.30 19.86 -2.53
N VAL A 100 -1.80 21.04 -2.17
CA VAL A 100 -1.50 21.71 -0.90
C VAL A 100 -2.75 21.90 -0.04
N CYS A 101 -3.92 22.07 -0.64
CA CYS A 101 -5.16 22.33 0.09
C CYS A 101 -5.53 21.13 0.99
N SER A 102 -6.23 21.41 2.08
CA SER A 102 -6.68 20.38 3.01
C SER A 102 -7.58 19.34 2.33
N GLN A 103 -7.27 18.07 2.52
CA GLN A 103 -8.06 16.93 2.05
C GLN A 103 -9.10 16.46 3.09
N LYS A 104 -9.29 17.23 4.18
CA LYS A 104 -10.15 16.83 5.30
C LYS A 104 -11.58 16.48 4.87
N GLY A 105 -12.16 17.24 3.95
CA GLY A 105 -13.51 16.98 3.45
C GLY A 105 -13.64 15.62 2.74
N LEU A 106 -12.60 15.18 2.01
CA LEU A 106 -12.58 13.87 1.39
C LEU A 106 -12.45 12.75 2.42
N VAL A 107 -11.59 12.94 3.42
CA VAL A 107 -11.38 11.96 4.49
C VAL A 107 -12.65 11.77 5.34
N GLU A 108 -13.37 12.85 5.62
CA GLU A 108 -14.62 12.82 6.39
C GLU A 108 -15.78 12.10 5.67
N MET A 109 -15.66 11.88 4.35
CA MET A 109 -16.61 11.06 3.58
C MET A 109 -16.47 9.56 3.85
N PHE A 110 -15.36 9.12 4.43
CA PHE A 110 -15.06 7.72 4.73
C PHE A 110 -14.98 7.49 6.22
N ASP A 111 -15.49 6.34 6.66
CA ASP A 111 -15.38 5.93 8.05
C ASP A 111 -13.97 5.37 8.33
N SER A 112 -13.14 6.14 9.02
CA SER A 112 -11.80 5.76 9.42
C SER A 112 -11.75 4.99 10.74
N SER A 113 -12.88 4.76 11.38
CA SER A 113 -13.03 4.03 12.66
C SER A 113 -13.61 2.63 12.52
N ILE A 114 -13.98 2.21 11.32
CA ILE A 114 -14.54 0.86 11.05
C ILE A 114 -13.64 -0.23 11.64
N GLY A 115 -14.26 -1.17 12.36
CA GLY A 115 -13.56 -2.27 13.02
C GLY A 115 -12.84 -1.89 14.30
N ALA A 116 -12.91 -0.62 14.74
CA ALA A 116 -12.29 -0.11 15.96
C ALA A 116 -10.77 -0.42 16.09
N GLY A 117 -10.11 -0.64 14.97
CA GLY A 117 -8.67 -0.96 14.90
C GLY A 117 -7.76 0.26 14.74
N SER A 118 -8.29 1.43 14.37
CA SER A 118 -7.49 2.63 14.14
C SER A 118 -6.82 3.10 15.43
N VAL A 119 -5.48 3.19 15.40
CA VAL A 119 -4.68 3.74 16.50
C VAL A 119 -4.48 5.24 16.29
N LEU A 120 -4.19 5.64 15.06
CA LEU A 120 -4.10 7.04 14.66
C LEU A 120 -5.22 7.36 13.69
N MET A 121 -6.02 8.36 14.05
CA MET A 121 -7.06 8.90 13.17
C MET A 121 -6.41 9.81 12.10
N PRO A 122 -7.01 9.98 10.92
CA PRO A 122 -6.46 10.80 9.84
C PRO A 122 -6.13 12.24 10.24
N TYR A 123 -6.90 12.79 11.19
CA TYR A 123 -6.65 14.11 11.76
C TYR A 123 -6.62 14.02 13.29
N GLY A 124 -5.56 14.56 13.87
CA GLY A 124 -5.31 14.58 15.31
C GLY A 124 -5.19 15.99 15.87
N GLY A 125 -4.64 16.06 17.10
CA GLY A 125 -4.47 17.29 17.85
C GLY A 125 -5.78 17.77 18.51
N LYS A 126 -5.67 18.84 19.31
CA LYS A 126 -6.79 19.40 20.10
C LYS A 126 -8.01 19.76 19.24
N TYR A 127 -7.78 20.23 18.02
CA TYR A 127 -8.84 20.69 17.11
C TYR A 127 -9.10 19.69 15.98
N GLN A 128 -8.45 18.53 15.97
CA GLN A 128 -8.55 17.52 14.91
C GLN A 128 -8.33 18.12 13.51
N LEU A 129 -7.29 18.95 13.40
CA LEU A 129 -6.90 19.61 12.16
C LEU A 129 -5.48 19.24 11.71
N THR A 130 -4.73 18.50 12.55
CA THR A 130 -3.37 18.09 12.22
C THR A 130 -3.40 16.76 11.49
N GLU A 131 -2.97 16.74 10.26
CA GLU A 131 -2.87 15.52 9.46
C GLU A 131 -1.97 14.48 10.11
N THR A 132 -2.44 13.24 10.13
CA THR A 132 -1.63 12.08 10.48
C THR A 132 -0.99 11.53 9.22
N GLN A 133 0.33 11.55 9.18
CA GLN A 133 1.11 11.26 7.97
C GLN A 133 1.26 9.75 7.66
N ALA A 134 0.80 8.87 8.54
CA ALA A 134 0.84 7.43 8.35
C ALA A 134 -0.37 6.75 9.01
N MET A 135 -0.82 5.66 8.42
CA MET A 135 -1.83 4.80 9.01
C MET A 135 -1.17 3.90 10.07
N VAL A 136 -1.80 3.82 11.25
CA VAL A 136 -1.47 2.82 12.27
C VAL A 136 -2.76 2.18 12.74
N ALA A 137 -2.86 0.86 12.57
CA ALA A 137 -4.04 0.10 12.94
C ALA A 137 -3.67 -1.20 13.66
N LYS A 138 -4.49 -1.61 14.61
CA LYS A 138 -4.33 -2.89 15.29
C LYS A 138 -4.64 -4.04 14.34
N VAL A 139 -3.87 -5.10 14.46
CA VAL A 139 -4.15 -6.35 13.76
C VAL A 139 -5.47 -6.92 14.28
N PRO A 140 -6.44 -7.25 13.43
CA PRO A 140 -7.67 -7.91 13.85
C PRO A 140 -7.37 -9.26 14.51
N VAL A 141 -7.99 -9.52 15.64
CA VAL A 141 -7.94 -10.81 16.34
C VAL A 141 -9.36 -11.28 16.61
N PRO A 142 -9.68 -12.58 16.43
CA PRO A 142 -11.02 -13.10 16.65
C PRO A 142 -11.47 -12.92 18.10
N ASP A 143 -10.56 -13.16 19.04
CA ASP A 143 -10.84 -13.09 20.46
C ASP A 143 -9.76 -12.30 21.20
N GLY A 144 -10.18 -11.51 22.18
CA GLY A 144 -9.28 -10.79 23.08
C GLY A 144 -8.83 -9.43 22.55
N LYS A 145 -7.64 -9.02 22.97
CA LYS A 145 -7.02 -7.73 22.64
C LYS A 145 -5.58 -7.91 22.18
N THR A 146 -5.15 -7.10 21.25
CA THR A 146 -3.76 -7.07 20.80
C THR A 146 -3.20 -5.64 20.85
N ASN A 147 -1.90 -5.54 21.09
CA ASN A 147 -1.11 -4.33 20.91
C ASN A 147 -0.25 -4.38 19.64
N THR A 148 -0.33 -5.49 18.88
CA THR A 148 0.33 -5.58 17.59
C THR A 148 -0.38 -4.68 16.58
N VAL A 149 0.40 -3.87 15.88
CA VAL A 149 -0.11 -2.93 14.88
C VAL A 149 0.52 -3.18 13.52
N THR A 150 -0.20 -2.82 12.48
CA THR A 150 0.32 -2.62 11.14
C THR A 150 0.45 -1.13 10.89
N MET A 151 1.46 -0.74 10.12
CA MET A 151 1.73 0.65 9.76
C MET A 151 1.87 0.75 8.24
N MET A 152 1.34 1.82 7.67
CA MET A 152 1.44 2.09 6.24
C MET A 152 1.60 3.59 6.02
N SER A 153 2.47 3.94 5.09
CA SER A 153 2.66 5.30 4.62
C SER A 153 2.93 5.32 3.13
N TYR A 154 2.94 6.50 2.56
CA TYR A 154 3.34 6.72 1.19
C TYR A 154 4.26 7.93 1.11
N GLY A 155 4.96 8.08 0.00
CA GLY A 155 5.70 9.28 -0.34
C GLY A 155 5.51 9.59 -1.82
N PHE A 156 5.22 10.83 -2.11
CA PHE A 156 5.09 11.33 -3.48
C PHE A 156 5.05 12.85 -3.50
N ASP A 157 5.94 13.45 -4.27
CA ASP A 157 5.93 14.88 -4.58
C ASP A 157 5.78 15.08 -6.08
N PRO A 158 4.61 15.59 -6.56
CA PRO A 158 4.35 15.75 -7.98
C PRO A 158 5.26 16.80 -8.64
N TYR A 159 5.68 17.81 -7.92
CA TYR A 159 6.52 18.87 -8.47
C TYR A 159 7.96 18.39 -8.66
N VAL A 160 8.55 17.74 -7.62
CA VAL A 160 9.89 17.15 -7.73
C VAL A 160 9.90 16.06 -8.79
N SER A 161 8.85 15.23 -8.85
CA SER A 161 8.74 14.13 -9.81
C SER A 161 8.59 14.63 -11.25
N SER A 162 7.91 15.75 -11.45
CA SER A 162 7.77 16.38 -12.78
C SER A 162 9.06 17.02 -13.26
N TRP A 163 9.83 17.61 -12.36
CA TRP A 163 11.14 18.16 -12.68
C TRP A 163 12.18 17.07 -12.94
N SER A 164 12.21 16.04 -12.08
CA SER A 164 13.13 14.92 -12.18
C SER A 164 12.53 13.66 -11.58
N PRO A 165 12.12 12.68 -12.40
CA PRO A 165 11.61 11.39 -11.91
C PRO A 165 12.58 10.67 -10.98
N TYR A 166 13.89 10.78 -11.24
CA TYR A 166 14.92 10.20 -10.36
C TYR A 166 14.88 10.81 -8.96
N HIS A 167 14.93 12.14 -8.86
CA HIS A 167 14.87 12.82 -7.57
C HIS A 167 13.50 12.61 -6.90
N GLY A 168 12.42 12.64 -7.67
CA GLY A 168 11.09 12.33 -7.19
C GLY A 168 11.01 10.96 -6.52
N ALA A 169 11.59 9.93 -7.12
CA ALA A 169 11.64 8.58 -6.54
C ALA A 169 12.48 8.54 -5.25
N VAL A 170 13.64 9.17 -5.22
CA VAL A 170 14.51 9.24 -4.03
C VAL A 170 13.78 9.92 -2.86
N TYR A 171 13.15 11.06 -3.13
CA TYR A 171 12.38 11.79 -2.11
C TYR A 171 11.15 11.02 -1.66
N ALA A 172 10.43 10.36 -2.55
CA ALA A 172 9.26 9.53 -2.22
C ALA A 172 9.62 8.39 -1.24
N VAL A 173 10.73 7.69 -1.49
CA VAL A 173 11.23 6.66 -0.57
C VAL A 173 11.60 7.26 0.78
N THR A 174 12.36 8.35 0.79
CA THR A 174 12.78 9.02 2.03
C THR A 174 11.59 9.52 2.83
N GLU A 175 10.61 10.12 2.18
CA GLU A 175 9.39 10.63 2.80
C GLU A 175 8.58 9.50 3.43
N SER A 176 8.33 8.41 2.69
CA SER A 176 7.56 7.29 3.22
C SER A 176 8.23 6.63 4.43
N LEU A 177 9.56 6.47 4.42
CA LEU A 177 10.31 5.97 5.57
C LEU A 177 10.25 6.93 6.76
N SER A 178 10.40 8.23 6.51
CA SER A 178 10.33 9.24 7.57
C SER A 178 8.98 9.25 8.27
N ARG A 179 7.90 9.08 7.52
CA ARG A 179 6.53 8.97 8.05
C ARG A 179 6.36 7.73 8.93
N ILE A 180 6.90 6.58 8.54
CA ILE A 180 6.89 5.35 9.37
C ILE A 180 7.66 5.57 10.67
N VAL A 181 8.85 6.18 10.60
CA VAL A 181 9.65 6.48 11.80
C VAL A 181 8.95 7.48 12.72
N ALA A 182 8.29 8.49 12.15
CA ALA A 182 7.55 9.49 12.92
C ALA A 182 6.40 8.89 13.76
N VAL A 183 5.83 7.77 13.33
CA VAL A 183 4.78 7.04 14.08
C VAL A 183 5.33 5.87 14.90
N GLY A 184 6.66 5.78 15.05
CA GLY A 184 7.34 4.81 15.89
C GLY A 184 7.70 3.48 15.21
N GLY A 185 7.63 3.41 13.89
CA GLY A 185 8.02 2.23 13.12
C GLY A 185 9.54 2.08 12.96
N ASP A 186 9.96 0.84 12.80
CA ASP A 186 11.34 0.48 12.50
C ASP A 186 11.55 0.46 10.98
N TYR A 187 12.30 1.42 10.46
CA TYR A 187 12.54 1.56 9.02
C TYR A 187 13.23 0.33 8.40
N SER A 188 14.02 -0.41 9.18
CA SER A 188 14.73 -1.60 8.68
C SER A 188 13.79 -2.77 8.34
N LYS A 189 12.55 -2.72 8.83
CA LYS A 189 11.51 -3.75 8.62
C LYS A 189 10.47 -3.36 7.57
N VAL A 190 10.59 -2.20 6.99
CA VAL A 190 9.65 -1.74 5.95
C VAL A 190 9.77 -2.59 4.69
N ARG A 191 8.63 -2.82 4.06
CA ARG A 191 8.52 -3.39 2.71
C ARG A 191 7.88 -2.37 1.80
N PHE A 192 8.44 -2.21 0.61
CA PHE A 192 7.95 -1.25 -0.38
C PHE A 192 7.12 -1.94 -1.45
N THR A 193 6.16 -1.20 -1.96
CA THR A 193 5.46 -1.45 -3.22
C THR A 193 5.66 -0.22 -4.09
N PHE A 194 6.13 -0.43 -5.32
CA PHE A 194 6.37 0.62 -6.31
C PHE A 194 5.38 0.52 -7.45
#